data_4649da8a2c2855e86ceac790c53a1470
#
_entry.id   4649da8a2c2855e86ceac790c53a1470
#
_cell.length_a   1.000
_cell.length_b   1.000
_cell.length_c   1.000
_cell.angle_alpha   90.00
_cell.angle_beta   90.00
_cell.angle_gamma   90.00
#
_symmetry.space_group_name_H-M   'P 1'
#
loop_
_entity.id
_entity.type
_entity.pdbx_description
1 polymer ?
#
loop_
_entity_poly.entity_id
_entity_poly.type
_entity_poly.pdbx_seq_one_letter_code
_entity_poly.pdbx_strand_id
1 'polypeptide(L)'
;MRISPQRRLLPALLTALAAVLALVAPATSVAAPADIAAAAAAVEPAVVQITTRVEYQQTIGTGTGMVIDPGGTVLTNYHVVAGANTITGTVGGRDYPIDLVGYDRKNDIAVLQLRGAGGLPTAPIGDSGQVVVGEPTVGLGNARGVGAPLTHETGPVTALNRTVNAEDALTGSSEEVNGLIEVAADVRPGDSGGPLVNSAGQVIGVVTAATVNFQMGPAGRGFAIPINDAMPVANQIRAGTPSPTVHIGQPTLLGVGVGTQPRNGGGIIVRDVVLGGPAARAGLAIGDVLTVLDGTSLDSATTLTYVLDRHYPGDVVDLTWIDRSGQERTGKATLVSGP
;
A
#
# COMPACT_ATOMS: atom_id res chain seq x y z
N MET A 1 56.10 -90.35 -30.20
CA MET A 1 55.90 -89.84 -28.88
C MET A 1 54.81 -88.71 -28.93
N ARG A 2 53.64 -88.91 -28.35
CA ARG A 2 52.44 -88.23 -28.59
C ARG A 2 52.36 -86.98 -27.74
N ILE A 3 52.07 -85.81 -28.30
CA ILE A 3 51.77 -84.58 -27.61
C ILE A 3 50.34 -84.15 -27.93
N SER A 4 49.54 -84.11 -26.90
CA SER A 4 48.13 -83.69 -26.91
C SER A 4 47.97 -82.19 -26.96
N PRO A 5 46.97 -81.62 -27.67
CA PRO A 5 46.74 -80.18 -27.71
C PRO A 5 45.79 -79.71 -26.57
N GLN A 6 46.21 -78.74 -25.81
CA GLN A 6 45.35 -78.06 -24.85
C GLN A 6 44.47 -77.02 -25.54
N ARG A 7 43.19 -77.07 -25.27
CA ARG A 7 42.18 -76.07 -25.63
C ARG A 7 42.28 -74.91 -24.68
N ARG A 8 42.49 -73.71 -25.19
CA ARG A 8 42.36 -72.45 -24.47
C ARG A 8 40.94 -71.92 -24.60
N LEU A 9 40.21 -71.79 -23.49
CA LEU A 9 38.97 -71.05 -23.35
C LEU A 9 39.24 -69.60 -23.18
N LEU A 10 38.77 -68.72 -24.06
CA LEU A 10 38.74 -67.27 -23.85
C LEU A 10 37.46 -66.92 -23.03
N PRO A 11 37.55 -66.06 -22.03
CA PRO A 11 36.38 -65.47 -21.40
C PRO A 11 35.92 -64.27 -22.22
N ALA A 12 34.65 -64.29 -22.60
CA ALA A 12 33.96 -63.16 -23.20
C ALA A 12 33.65 -62.09 -22.12
N LEU A 13 34.25 -60.91 -22.26
CA LEU A 13 33.87 -59.75 -21.47
C LEU A 13 32.60 -59.14 -22.07
N LEU A 14 31.45 -59.24 -21.36
CA LEU A 14 30.26 -58.46 -21.61
C LEU A 14 30.41 -57.11 -20.92
N THR A 15 30.64 -56.08 -21.70
CA THR A 15 30.53 -54.68 -21.25
C THR A 15 29.06 -54.26 -21.35
N ALA A 16 28.38 -54.14 -20.21
CA ALA A 16 27.05 -53.57 -20.12
C ALA A 16 27.15 -52.04 -20.15
N LEU A 17 26.76 -51.39 -21.23
CA LEU A 17 26.65 -49.93 -21.38
C LEU A 17 25.29 -49.54 -20.77
N ALA A 18 25.29 -49.04 -19.54
CA ALA A 18 24.11 -48.43 -18.93
C ALA A 18 23.88 -47.03 -19.52
N ALA A 19 22.92 -46.93 -20.43
CA ALA A 19 22.42 -45.64 -20.89
C ALA A 19 21.54 -44.98 -19.81
N VAL A 20 22.04 -43.98 -19.13
CA VAL A 20 21.25 -43.10 -18.24
C VAL A 20 20.43 -42.17 -19.14
N LEU A 21 19.16 -42.49 -19.36
CA LEU A 21 18.18 -41.62 -19.95
C LEU A 21 17.78 -40.56 -18.89
N ALA A 22 18.35 -39.37 -18.92
CA ALA A 22 17.85 -38.26 -18.13
C ALA A 22 16.50 -37.83 -18.72
N LEU A 23 15.40 -38.19 -18.03
CA LEU A 23 14.08 -37.61 -18.29
C LEU A 23 14.16 -36.09 -17.92
N VAL A 24 14.43 -35.25 -18.88
CA VAL A 24 14.14 -33.82 -18.77
C VAL A 24 12.61 -33.72 -18.87
N ALA A 25 11.95 -33.58 -17.71
CA ALA A 25 10.54 -33.20 -17.68
C ALA A 25 10.44 -31.82 -18.38
N PRO A 26 9.54 -31.65 -19.38
CA PRO A 26 9.31 -30.33 -19.94
C PRO A 26 8.80 -29.44 -18.81
N ALA A 27 9.48 -28.32 -18.58
CA ALA A 27 8.92 -27.25 -17.78
C ALA A 27 7.58 -26.86 -18.42
N THR A 28 6.49 -27.12 -17.73
CA THR A 28 5.17 -26.63 -18.13
C THR A 28 5.25 -25.10 -18.04
N SER A 29 5.55 -24.45 -19.17
CA SER A 29 5.29 -23.03 -19.31
C SER A 29 3.78 -22.85 -19.14
N VAL A 30 3.36 -22.28 -18.02
CA VAL A 30 1.99 -21.77 -17.91
C VAL A 30 1.88 -20.74 -19.02
N ALA A 31 1.19 -21.08 -20.10
CA ALA A 31 0.90 -20.13 -21.15
C ALA A 31 0.14 -18.96 -20.51
N ALA A 32 0.67 -17.74 -20.65
CA ALA A 32 0.00 -16.53 -20.19
C ALA A 32 -1.41 -16.50 -20.81
N PRO A 33 -2.45 -16.13 -20.05
CA PRO A 33 -3.76 -15.90 -20.63
C PRO A 33 -3.61 -14.94 -21.79
N ALA A 34 -3.96 -15.35 -23.01
CA ALA A 34 -3.90 -14.51 -24.18
C ALA A 34 -4.92 -13.34 -24.13
N ASP A 35 -5.79 -13.35 -23.15
CA ASP A 35 -6.89 -12.40 -22.94
C ASP A 35 -6.76 -11.71 -21.57
N ILE A 36 -6.61 -10.40 -21.59
CA ILE A 36 -6.53 -9.57 -20.38
C ILE A 36 -7.78 -9.69 -19.50
N ALA A 37 -8.95 -9.98 -20.09
CA ALA A 37 -10.18 -10.22 -19.34
C ALA A 37 -10.10 -11.53 -18.53
N ALA A 38 -9.51 -12.59 -19.09
CA ALA A 38 -9.27 -13.83 -18.37
C ALA A 38 -8.24 -13.64 -17.24
N ALA A 39 -7.22 -12.80 -17.45
CA ALA A 39 -6.25 -12.41 -16.43
C ALA A 39 -6.93 -11.67 -15.27
N ALA A 40 -7.82 -10.71 -15.57
CA ALA A 40 -8.63 -10.02 -14.59
C ALA A 40 -9.50 -10.99 -13.77
N ALA A 41 -10.26 -11.86 -14.44
CA ALA A 41 -11.15 -12.82 -13.80
C ALA A 41 -10.43 -13.79 -12.85
N ALA A 42 -9.17 -14.11 -13.12
CA ALA A 42 -8.36 -14.97 -12.24
C ALA A 42 -7.97 -14.27 -10.92
N VAL A 43 -7.87 -12.93 -10.91
CA VAL A 43 -7.46 -12.13 -9.75
C VAL A 43 -8.66 -11.57 -8.97
N GLU A 44 -9.80 -11.35 -9.62
CA GLU A 44 -11.03 -10.83 -8.99
C GLU A 44 -11.39 -11.48 -7.64
N PRO A 45 -11.30 -12.81 -7.44
CA PRO A 45 -11.65 -13.43 -6.16
C PRO A 45 -10.80 -12.97 -4.99
N ALA A 46 -9.61 -12.40 -5.24
CA ALA A 46 -8.71 -11.85 -4.23
C ALA A 46 -8.90 -10.36 -3.99
N VAL A 47 -9.76 -9.68 -4.76
CA VAL A 47 -9.99 -8.23 -4.61
C VAL A 47 -10.91 -7.95 -3.44
N VAL A 48 -10.55 -6.94 -2.65
CA VAL A 48 -11.30 -6.45 -1.49
C VAL A 48 -11.91 -5.10 -1.82
N GLN A 49 -13.23 -4.97 -1.78
CA GLN A 49 -13.91 -3.69 -1.81
C GLN A 49 -13.84 -3.07 -0.40
N ILE A 50 -13.14 -1.96 -0.24
CA ILE A 50 -12.95 -1.29 1.05
C ILE A 50 -13.94 -0.14 1.20
N THR A 51 -14.58 -0.06 2.36
CA THR A 51 -15.37 1.09 2.81
C THR A 51 -14.79 1.62 4.10
N THR A 52 -14.57 2.92 4.15
CA THR A 52 -14.09 3.63 5.34
C THR A 52 -15.12 4.63 5.82
N ARG A 53 -15.17 4.84 7.13
CA ARG A 53 -15.98 5.90 7.74
C ARG A 53 -15.07 6.81 8.55
N VAL A 54 -15.10 8.10 8.21
CA VAL A 54 -14.37 9.16 8.90
C VAL A 54 -15.41 9.98 9.70
N GLU A 55 -15.51 9.73 11.02
CA GLU A 55 -16.55 10.33 11.85
C GLU A 55 -16.42 11.85 11.99
N TYR A 56 -15.18 12.34 12.12
CA TYR A 56 -14.92 13.78 12.24
C TYR A 56 -15.45 14.58 11.03
N GLN A 57 -15.30 14.00 9.82
CA GLN A 57 -15.76 14.63 8.59
C GLN A 57 -17.18 14.18 8.18
N GLN A 58 -17.76 13.22 8.90
CA GLN A 58 -19.03 12.56 8.54
C GLN A 58 -19.04 12.04 7.09
N THR A 59 -17.89 11.58 6.61
CA THR A 59 -17.71 11.08 5.24
C THR A 59 -17.56 9.56 5.21
N ILE A 60 -17.95 8.99 4.08
CA ILE A 60 -17.72 7.60 3.74
C ILE A 60 -16.77 7.58 2.55
N GLY A 61 -15.63 6.92 2.70
CA GLY A 61 -14.69 6.67 1.64
C GLY A 61 -14.84 5.27 1.04
N THR A 62 -14.44 5.13 -0.19
CA THR A 62 -14.33 3.84 -0.88
C THR A 62 -12.93 3.66 -1.44
N GLY A 63 -12.46 2.44 -1.44
CA GLY A 63 -11.18 2.05 -2.03
C GLY A 63 -11.17 0.56 -2.32
N THR A 64 -10.00 0.10 -2.69
CA THR A 64 -9.76 -1.30 -3.06
C THR A 64 -8.57 -1.83 -2.30
N GLY A 65 -8.51 -3.13 -2.12
CA GLY A 65 -7.35 -3.85 -1.64
C GLY A 65 -7.24 -5.21 -2.32
N MET A 66 -6.18 -5.92 -2.02
CA MET A 66 -6.01 -7.29 -2.48
C MET A 66 -5.54 -8.20 -1.34
N VAL A 67 -6.12 -9.38 -1.27
CA VAL A 67 -5.71 -10.42 -0.30
C VAL A 67 -4.36 -10.97 -0.73
N ILE A 68 -3.35 -10.84 0.15
CA ILE A 68 -1.99 -11.33 -0.09
C ILE A 68 -1.65 -12.58 0.75
N ASP A 69 -2.54 -12.98 1.64
CA ASP A 69 -2.38 -14.15 2.50
C ASP A 69 -3.76 -14.79 2.76
N PRO A 70 -3.91 -16.15 2.69
CA PRO A 70 -5.20 -16.79 2.89
C PRO A 70 -5.87 -16.53 4.25
N GLY A 71 -5.11 -16.10 5.25
CA GLY A 71 -5.60 -15.68 6.56
C GLY A 71 -6.27 -14.32 6.57
N GLY A 72 -6.36 -13.63 5.41
CA GLY A 72 -7.06 -12.35 5.28
C GLY A 72 -6.19 -11.12 5.48
N THR A 73 -4.88 -11.24 5.26
CA THR A 73 -3.99 -10.07 5.15
C THR A 73 -4.25 -9.39 3.80
N VAL A 74 -4.47 -8.08 3.83
CA VAL A 74 -4.81 -7.26 2.66
C VAL A 74 -3.75 -6.18 2.46
N LEU A 75 -3.31 -6.01 1.21
CA LEU A 75 -2.48 -4.91 0.75
C LEU A 75 -3.38 -3.84 0.11
N THR A 76 -3.16 -2.58 0.46
CA THR A 76 -3.86 -1.42 -0.12
C THR A 76 -2.99 -0.16 -0.04
N ASN A 77 -3.49 0.98 -0.52
CA ASN A 77 -2.84 2.28 -0.28
C ASN A 77 -3.16 2.81 1.12
N TYR A 78 -2.21 3.55 1.70
CA TYR A 78 -2.43 4.20 2.99
C TYR A 78 -3.54 5.26 2.92
N HIS A 79 -3.58 6.08 1.88
CA HIS A 79 -4.60 7.13 1.73
C HIS A 79 -6.04 6.59 1.69
N VAL A 80 -6.23 5.31 1.33
CA VAL A 80 -7.56 4.65 1.36
C VAL A 80 -8.10 4.55 2.78
N VAL A 81 -7.22 4.35 3.77
CA VAL A 81 -7.60 4.10 5.17
C VAL A 81 -7.21 5.21 6.13
N ALA A 82 -6.52 6.26 5.65
CA ALA A 82 -6.07 7.38 6.47
C ALA A 82 -7.25 8.08 7.15
N GLY A 83 -7.18 8.26 8.47
CA GLY A 83 -8.20 8.94 9.28
C GLY A 83 -9.51 8.16 9.45
N ALA A 84 -9.57 6.88 9.07
CA ALA A 84 -10.78 6.08 9.16
C ALA A 84 -11.00 5.56 10.58
N ASN A 85 -12.16 5.90 11.19
CA ASN A 85 -12.60 5.36 12.47
C ASN A 85 -13.05 3.90 12.34
N THR A 86 -13.65 3.52 11.21
CA THR A 86 -14.04 2.14 10.92
C THR A 86 -13.71 1.79 9.47
N ILE A 87 -13.21 0.58 9.28
CA ILE A 87 -12.86 0.02 7.99
C ILE A 87 -13.60 -1.31 7.83
N THR A 88 -14.27 -1.48 6.71
CA THR A 88 -14.96 -2.73 6.33
C THR A 88 -14.47 -3.17 4.96
N GLY A 89 -14.20 -4.46 4.78
CA GLY A 89 -13.84 -5.04 3.50
C GLY A 89 -14.83 -6.10 3.05
N THR A 90 -15.25 -6.05 1.79
CA THR A 90 -16.10 -7.06 1.17
C THR A 90 -15.28 -7.90 0.21
N VAL A 91 -15.24 -9.22 0.43
CA VAL A 91 -14.55 -10.21 -0.42
C VAL A 91 -15.53 -11.32 -0.77
N GLY A 92 -15.69 -11.60 -2.06
CA GLY A 92 -16.62 -12.65 -2.52
C GLY A 92 -18.05 -12.44 -2.04
N GLY A 93 -18.48 -11.19 -1.84
CA GLY A 93 -19.82 -10.82 -1.34
C GLY A 93 -19.98 -10.98 0.17
N ARG A 94 -18.93 -11.25 0.93
CA ARG A 94 -18.94 -11.32 2.39
C ARG A 94 -18.19 -10.15 3.01
N ASP A 95 -18.82 -9.53 4.02
CA ASP A 95 -18.26 -8.40 4.77
C ASP A 95 -17.42 -8.88 5.96
N TYR A 96 -16.30 -8.17 6.16
CA TYR A 96 -15.37 -8.37 7.26
C TYR A 96 -15.03 -7.03 7.90
N PRO A 97 -15.08 -6.91 9.23
CA PRO A 97 -14.41 -5.81 9.91
C PRO A 97 -12.91 -5.90 9.68
N ILE A 98 -12.26 -4.75 9.55
CA ILE A 98 -10.82 -4.67 9.24
C ILE A 98 -10.07 -3.97 10.36
N ASP A 99 -8.90 -4.53 10.72
CA ASP A 99 -7.88 -3.88 11.53
C ASP A 99 -6.76 -3.34 10.65
N LEU A 100 -6.27 -2.14 10.96
CA LEU A 100 -5.02 -1.62 10.41
C LEU A 100 -3.85 -2.30 11.13
N VAL A 101 -3.01 -3.04 10.38
CA VAL A 101 -1.80 -3.69 10.91
C VAL A 101 -0.65 -2.70 10.98
N GLY A 102 -0.53 -1.84 9.97
CA GLY A 102 0.48 -0.80 9.87
C GLY A 102 0.49 -0.18 8.50
N TYR A 103 1.32 0.84 8.34
CA TYR A 103 1.41 1.61 7.10
C TYR A 103 2.77 2.25 6.87
N ASP A 104 3.02 2.64 5.64
CA ASP A 104 4.07 3.55 5.22
C ASP A 104 3.41 4.70 4.45
N ARG A 105 3.30 5.86 5.11
CA ARG A 105 2.66 7.05 4.54
C ARG A 105 3.43 7.54 3.31
N LYS A 106 4.76 7.57 3.41
CA LYS A 106 5.64 8.10 2.35
C LYS A 106 5.54 7.29 1.05
N ASN A 107 5.39 5.97 1.17
CA ASN A 107 5.28 5.06 0.03
C ASN A 107 3.81 4.73 -0.30
N ASP A 108 2.86 5.33 0.42
CA ASP A 108 1.40 5.15 0.26
C ASP A 108 0.98 3.67 0.30
N ILE A 109 1.53 2.90 1.24
CA ILE A 109 1.23 1.47 1.44
C ILE A 109 0.62 1.26 2.82
N ALA A 110 -0.44 0.44 2.89
CA ALA A 110 -1.01 -0.06 4.14
C ALA A 110 -1.25 -1.57 4.08
N VAL A 111 -1.10 -2.21 5.23
CA VAL A 111 -1.46 -3.61 5.45
C VAL A 111 -2.60 -3.67 6.44
N LEU A 112 -3.63 -4.41 6.06
CA LEU A 112 -4.85 -4.58 6.81
C LEU A 112 -5.06 -6.06 7.15
N GLN A 113 -5.88 -6.32 8.18
CA GLN A 113 -6.29 -7.68 8.55
C GLN A 113 -7.81 -7.80 8.59
N LEU A 114 -8.36 -8.66 7.75
CA LEU A 114 -9.78 -9.05 7.79
C LEU A 114 -10.03 -9.91 9.03
N ARG A 115 -10.90 -9.47 9.94
CA ARG A 115 -11.19 -10.20 11.19
C ARG A 115 -12.00 -11.47 10.90
N GLY A 116 -11.51 -12.60 11.39
CA GLY A 116 -12.20 -13.89 11.24
C GLY A 116 -12.20 -14.44 9.80
N ALA A 117 -11.33 -13.92 8.93
CA ALA A 117 -11.11 -14.48 7.61
C ALA A 117 -10.21 -15.72 7.66
N GLY A 118 -10.37 -16.59 6.68
CA GLY A 118 -9.53 -17.77 6.50
C GLY A 118 -9.86 -18.49 5.20
N GLY A 119 -8.85 -19.06 4.55
CA GLY A 119 -9.00 -19.78 3.30
C GLY A 119 -9.40 -18.91 2.10
N LEU A 120 -9.11 -17.61 2.17
CA LEU A 120 -9.41 -16.68 1.08
C LEU A 120 -8.49 -16.91 -0.12
N PRO A 121 -8.99 -16.69 -1.36
CA PRO A 121 -8.15 -16.59 -2.54
C PRO A 121 -7.14 -15.44 -2.37
N THR A 122 -5.92 -15.64 -2.87
CA THR A 122 -4.85 -14.64 -2.81
C THR A 122 -4.51 -14.13 -4.20
N ALA A 123 -4.10 -12.87 -4.29
CA ALA A 123 -3.62 -12.27 -5.52
C ALA A 123 -2.27 -12.89 -5.93
N PRO A 124 -2.12 -13.40 -7.16
CA PRO A 124 -0.84 -13.91 -7.67
C PRO A 124 0.13 -12.74 -7.85
N ILE A 125 1.15 -12.67 -6.99
CA ILE A 125 2.16 -11.60 -7.05
C ILE A 125 3.15 -11.89 -8.17
N GLY A 126 3.35 -10.91 -9.06
CA GLY A 126 4.29 -10.95 -10.18
C GLY A 126 5.62 -10.25 -9.84
N ASP A 127 6.33 -9.89 -10.90
CA ASP A 127 7.61 -9.16 -10.83
C ASP A 127 7.53 -7.87 -11.66
N SER A 128 7.40 -6.73 -10.99
CA SER A 128 7.34 -5.43 -11.65
C SER A 128 8.66 -5.01 -12.30
N GLY A 129 9.77 -5.66 -11.98
CA GLY A 129 11.05 -5.45 -12.63
C GLY A 129 11.10 -5.94 -14.09
N GLN A 130 10.12 -6.78 -14.49
CA GLN A 130 9.99 -7.29 -15.86
C GLN A 130 9.02 -6.49 -16.71
N VAL A 131 8.31 -5.53 -16.13
CA VAL A 131 7.30 -4.72 -16.84
C VAL A 131 7.95 -3.86 -17.93
N VAL A 132 7.34 -3.85 -19.09
CA VAL A 132 7.81 -3.05 -20.24
C VAL A 132 6.72 -2.11 -20.76
N VAL A 133 7.14 -0.99 -21.34
CA VAL A 133 6.21 -0.06 -22.01
C VAL A 133 5.52 -0.77 -23.18
N GLY A 134 4.20 -0.61 -23.26
CA GLY A 134 3.33 -1.28 -24.24
C GLY A 134 2.72 -2.59 -23.71
N GLU A 135 3.12 -3.08 -22.53
CA GLU A 135 2.52 -4.28 -21.93
C GLU A 135 1.04 -4.05 -21.61
N PRO A 136 0.13 -4.95 -22.05
CA PRO A 136 -1.29 -4.86 -21.72
C PRO A 136 -1.51 -5.09 -20.23
N THR A 137 -2.31 -4.23 -19.60
CA THR A 137 -2.66 -4.33 -18.18
C THR A 137 -4.15 -4.10 -17.93
N VAL A 138 -4.61 -4.51 -16.76
CA VAL A 138 -5.92 -4.18 -16.22
C VAL A 138 -5.80 -3.83 -14.74
N GLY A 139 -6.34 -2.68 -14.34
CA GLY A 139 -6.58 -2.33 -12.96
C GLY A 139 -7.94 -2.85 -12.52
N LEU A 140 -8.02 -3.51 -11.35
CA LEU A 140 -9.27 -3.93 -10.75
C LEU A 140 -9.60 -3.06 -9.55
N GLY A 141 -10.83 -2.56 -9.47
CA GLY A 141 -11.16 -1.61 -8.44
C GLY A 141 -12.63 -1.53 -8.04
N ASN A 142 -12.90 -0.60 -7.12
CA ASN A 142 -14.20 -0.38 -6.48
C ASN A 142 -14.73 1.05 -6.75
N ALA A 143 -14.45 1.63 -7.92
CA ALA A 143 -14.91 2.99 -8.25
C ALA A 143 -16.44 3.13 -8.30
N ARG A 144 -17.18 2.02 -8.38
CA ARG A 144 -18.65 2.00 -8.35
C ARG A 144 -19.24 1.85 -6.96
N GLY A 145 -18.40 1.65 -5.94
CA GLY A 145 -18.82 1.43 -4.56
C GLY A 145 -19.18 -0.02 -4.25
N VAL A 146 -19.28 -0.32 -2.95
CA VAL A 146 -19.56 -1.67 -2.45
C VAL A 146 -20.92 -2.17 -2.92
N GLY A 147 -20.98 -3.46 -3.28
CA GLY A 147 -22.18 -4.10 -3.81
C GLY A 147 -22.34 -3.96 -5.33
N ALA A 148 -21.58 -3.08 -5.98
CA ALA A 148 -21.47 -3.04 -7.43
C ALA A 148 -20.40 -4.00 -7.94
N PRO A 149 -20.46 -4.43 -9.21
CA PRO A 149 -19.36 -5.16 -9.85
C PRO A 149 -18.07 -4.34 -9.82
N LEU A 150 -16.94 -5.02 -9.69
CA LEU A 150 -15.62 -4.37 -9.77
C LEU A 150 -15.46 -3.60 -11.10
N THR A 151 -14.70 -2.53 -11.05
CA THR A 151 -14.23 -1.81 -12.26
C THR A 151 -13.04 -2.53 -12.85
N HIS A 152 -12.97 -2.56 -14.17
CA HIS A 152 -11.89 -3.15 -14.97
C HIS A 152 -11.37 -2.07 -15.90
N GLU A 153 -10.31 -1.39 -15.47
CA GLU A 153 -9.72 -0.29 -16.24
C GLU A 153 -8.52 -0.82 -17.03
N THR A 154 -8.74 -1.09 -18.32
CA THR A 154 -7.74 -1.69 -19.19
C THR A 154 -6.93 -0.65 -19.95
N GLY A 155 -5.64 -0.89 -20.10
CA GLY A 155 -4.75 -0.06 -20.90
C GLY A 155 -3.31 -0.56 -20.88
N PRO A 156 -2.51 -0.18 -21.87
CA PRO A 156 -1.09 -0.54 -21.87
C PRO A 156 -0.29 0.33 -20.90
N VAL A 157 0.83 -0.20 -20.44
CA VAL A 157 1.87 0.59 -19.76
C VAL A 157 2.40 1.65 -20.72
N THR A 158 2.37 2.93 -20.29
CA THR A 158 2.83 4.06 -21.12
C THR A 158 4.19 4.59 -20.71
N ALA A 159 4.52 4.49 -19.43
CA ALA A 159 5.83 4.88 -18.92
C ALA A 159 6.15 4.16 -17.58
N LEU A 160 7.44 4.14 -17.24
CA LEU A 160 7.97 3.63 -15.99
C LEU A 160 8.73 4.75 -15.27
N ASN A 161 8.95 4.56 -13.96
CA ASN A 161 9.68 5.51 -13.11
C ASN A 161 9.06 6.93 -13.14
N ARG A 162 7.73 7.01 -13.13
CA ARG A 162 7.03 8.30 -13.13
C ARG A 162 7.02 8.89 -11.73
N THR A 163 7.15 10.22 -11.73
CA THR A 163 6.98 11.03 -10.52
C THR A 163 5.70 11.83 -10.64
N VAL A 164 4.85 11.81 -9.61
CA VAL A 164 3.64 12.62 -9.51
C VAL A 164 3.58 13.31 -8.17
N ASN A 165 3.06 14.54 -8.15
CA ASN A 165 2.76 15.25 -6.91
C ASN A 165 1.36 14.83 -6.45
N ALA A 166 1.29 14.21 -5.28
CA ALA A 166 0.03 13.86 -4.62
C ALA A 166 -0.32 14.97 -3.61
N GLU A 167 -1.48 15.60 -3.76
CA GLU A 167 -2.01 16.50 -2.73
C GLU A 167 -2.77 15.68 -1.69
N ASP A 168 -2.41 15.80 -0.43
CA ASP A 168 -3.20 15.30 0.68
C ASP A 168 -4.41 16.22 0.88
N ALA A 169 -5.60 15.73 0.57
CA ALA A 169 -6.85 16.48 0.70
C ALA A 169 -7.17 16.89 2.14
N LEU A 170 -6.62 16.21 3.15
CA LEU A 170 -6.82 16.52 4.57
C LEU A 170 -5.92 17.65 5.04
N THR A 171 -4.68 17.65 4.59
CA THR A 171 -3.66 18.60 5.04
C THR A 171 -3.37 19.70 4.02
N GLY A 172 -3.76 19.53 2.76
CA GLY A 172 -3.42 20.40 1.63
C GLY A 172 -1.91 20.40 1.35
N SER A 173 -1.17 19.45 1.88
CA SER A 173 0.23 19.27 1.58
C SER A 173 0.40 18.49 0.29
N SER A 174 1.44 18.80 -0.48
CA SER A 174 1.80 18.09 -1.69
C SER A 174 2.99 17.19 -1.40
N GLU A 175 2.85 15.90 -1.71
CA GLU A 175 3.92 14.92 -1.60
C GLU A 175 4.31 14.41 -2.99
N GLU A 176 5.60 14.19 -3.20
CA GLU A 176 6.13 13.65 -4.43
C GLU A 176 6.22 12.12 -4.32
N VAL A 177 5.40 11.42 -5.13
CA VAL A 177 5.45 9.96 -5.24
C VAL A 177 6.24 9.58 -6.48
N ASN A 178 7.29 8.80 -6.28
CA ASN A 178 8.29 8.47 -7.32
C ASN A 178 8.20 7.00 -7.72
N GLY A 179 8.77 6.68 -8.90
CA GLY A 179 8.95 5.29 -9.32
C GLY A 179 7.71 4.62 -9.90
N LEU A 180 6.62 5.36 -10.14
CA LEU A 180 5.33 4.79 -10.53
C LEU A 180 5.33 4.21 -11.94
N ILE A 181 4.51 3.16 -12.14
CA ILE A 181 4.10 2.64 -13.45
C ILE A 181 2.94 3.52 -13.93
N GLU A 182 3.05 4.11 -15.12
CA GLU A 182 1.96 4.85 -15.79
C GLU A 182 1.27 3.95 -16.80
N VAL A 183 -0.06 3.95 -16.81
CA VAL A 183 -0.89 3.17 -17.73
C VAL A 183 -1.91 4.07 -18.43
N ALA A 184 -2.27 3.73 -19.68
CA ALA A 184 -3.35 4.40 -20.41
C ALA A 184 -4.72 3.79 -20.02
N ALA A 185 -5.08 3.88 -18.74
CA ALA A 185 -6.31 3.35 -18.17
C ALA A 185 -7.05 4.44 -17.39
N ASP A 186 -8.39 4.45 -17.43
CA ASP A 186 -9.24 5.46 -16.79
C ASP A 186 -9.44 5.14 -15.29
N VAL A 187 -8.33 5.10 -14.55
CA VAL A 187 -8.34 4.85 -13.11
C VAL A 187 -9.08 5.97 -12.37
N ARG A 188 -9.99 5.60 -11.48
CA ARG A 188 -10.90 6.53 -10.79
C ARG A 188 -10.80 6.42 -9.27
N PRO A 189 -11.27 7.45 -8.53
CA PRO A 189 -11.43 7.33 -7.08
C PRO A 189 -12.24 6.07 -6.72
N GLY A 190 -11.73 5.28 -5.78
CA GLY A 190 -12.26 3.96 -5.43
C GLY A 190 -11.46 2.79 -6.01
N ASP A 191 -10.71 2.98 -7.09
CA ASP A 191 -9.81 1.95 -7.64
C ASP A 191 -8.47 1.89 -6.89
N SER A 192 -8.13 2.96 -6.15
CA SER A 192 -6.91 3.03 -5.30
C SER A 192 -6.79 1.82 -4.38
N GLY A 193 -5.59 1.25 -4.31
CA GLY A 193 -5.26 0.07 -3.52
C GLY A 193 -5.53 -1.26 -4.24
N GLY A 194 -6.20 -1.21 -5.41
CA GLY A 194 -6.48 -2.39 -6.22
C GLY A 194 -5.25 -2.92 -6.97
N PRO A 195 -5.29 -4.17 -7.44
CA PRO A 195 -4.22 -4.76 -8.22
C PRO A 195 -4.16 -4.20 -9.65
N LEU A 196 -2.97 -3.84 -10.12
CA LEU A 196 -2.64 -3.73 -11.53
C LEU A 196 -2.13 -5.09 -12.02
N VAL A 197 -2.84 -5.69 -12.96
CA VAL A 197 -2.65 -7.09 -13.39
C VAL A 197 -2.12 -7.11 -14.83
N ASN A 198 -1.11 -7.94 -15.09
CA ASN A 198 -0.59 -8.19 -16.43
C ASN A 198 -1.36 -9.30 -17.15
N SER A 199 -1.04 -9.55 -18.42
CA SER A 199 -1.69 -10.60 -19.24
C SER A 199 -1.43 -12.04 -18.75
N ALA A 200 -0.46 -12.24 -17.85
CA ALA A 200 -0.22 -13.53 -17.19
C ALA A 200 -1.12 -13.75 -15.94
N GLY A 201 -1.99 -12.80 -15.61
CA GLY A 201 -2.80 -12.86 -14.38
C GLY A 201 -2.02 -12.61 -13.11
N GLN A 202 -0.90 -11.88 -13.20
CA GLN A 202 -0.04 -11.57 -12.07
C GLN A 202 -0.15 -10.09 -11.72
N VAL A 203 -0.14 -9.78 -10.43
CA VAL A 203 -0.13 -8.41 -9.93
C VAL A 203 1.26 -7.82 -10.07
N ILE A 204 1.38 -6.75 -10.85
CA ILE A 204 2.62 -6.02 -11.11
C ILE A 204 2.66 -4.66 -10.41
N GLY A 205 1.55 -4.22 -9.80
CA GLY A 205 1.50 -2.95 -9.07
C GLY A 205 0.25 -2.81 -8.23
N VAL A 206 0.27 -1.81 -7.35
CA VAL A 206 -0.88 -1.35 -6.55
C VAL A 206 -1.38 -0.06 -7.20
N VAL A 207 -2.61 -0.10 -7.75
CA VAL A 207 -3.22 1.06 -8.40
C VAL A 207 -3.34 2.21 -7.41
N THR A 208 -2.91 3.40 -7.80
CA THR A 208 -3.13 4.62 -7.04
C THR A 208 -3.88 5.62 -7.93
N ALA A 209 -5.16 5.82 -7.62
CA ALA A 209 -5.94 6.92 -8.17
C ALA A 209 -5.58 8.13 -7.31
N ALA A 210 -4.95 9.10 -7.89
CA ALA A 210 -4.68 10.33 -7.18
C ALA A 210 -5.97 10.90 -6.60
N THR A 211 -5.85 11.35 -5.34
CA THR A 211 -6.95 11.90 -4.55
C THR A 211 -7.70 13.05 -5.26
N VAL A 212 -8.89 13.34 -4.80
CA VAL A 212 -9.99 14.17 -5.33
C VAL A 212 -9.60 15.56 -5.89
N ASN A 213 -8.40 16.05 -5.64
CA ASN A 213 -7.89 17.34 -6.18
C ASN A 213 -6.77 17.17 -7.20
N PHE A 214 -6.45 15.95 -7.58
CA PHE A 214 -5.45 15.70 -8.59
C PHE A 214 -6.07 16.00 -9.96
N GLN A 215 -5.78 17.15 -10.51
CA GLN A 215 -5.86 17.28 -11.96
C GLN A 215 -4.72 16.45 -12.55
N MET A 216 -4.93 15.13 -12.59
CA MET A 216 -4.16 14.29 -13.47
C MET A 216 -4.28 14.87 -14.86
N GLY A 217 -3.21 14.76 -15.63
CA GLY A 217 -3.22 15.10 -17.04
C GLY A 217 -4.44 14.56 -17.79
N PRO A 218 -4.50 14.64 -19.10
CA PRO A 218 -5.71 14.30 -19.87
C PRO A 218 -6.31 12.97 -19.40
N ALA A 219 -7.64 12.94 -19.31
CA ALA A 219 -8.42 11.76 -18.92
C ALA A 219 -7.92 10.48 -19.58
N GLY A 220 -7.91 9.37 -18.85
CA GLY A 220 -7.42 8.08 -19.35
C GLY A 220 -5.98 7.74 -18.97
N ARG A 221 -5.44 8.32 -17.90
CA ARG A 221 -4.16 7.92 -17.30
C ARG A 221 -4.37 7.40 -15.89
N GLY A 222 -3.70 6.28 -15.59
CA GLY A 222 -3.62 5.70 -14.25
C GLY A 222 -2.17 5.52 -13.83
N PHE A 223 -1.96 5.39 -12.52
CA PHE A 223 -0.65 5.12 -11.95
C PHE A 223 -0.73 3.92 -11.01
N ALA A 224 0.39 3.23 -10.84
CA ALA A 224 0.50 2.16 -9.87
C ALA A 224 1.87 2.16 -9.21
N ILE A 225 1.90 1.87 -7.91
CA ILE A 225 3.14 1.61 -7.18
C ILE A 225 3.63 0.22 -7.60
N PRO A 226 4.88 0.07 -8.06
CA PRO A 226 5.42 -1.22 -8.45
C PRO A 226 5.28 -2.26 -7.33
N ILE A 227 4.89 -3.48 -7.67
CA ILE A 227 4.69 -4.52 -6.65
C ILE A 227 5.99 -4.89 -5.93
N ASN A 228 7.14 -4.77 -6.61
CA ASN A 228 8.46 -5.02 -6.01
C ASN A 228 8.83 -3.96 -4.97
N ASP A 229 8.22 -2.77 -5.01
CA ASP A 229 8.39 -1.73 -3.99
C ASP A 229 7.37 -1.88 -2.87
N ALA A 230 6.13 -2.25 -3.19
CA ALA A 230 5.05 -2.41 -2.21
C ALA A 230 5.24 -3.64 -1.30
N MET A 231 5.65 -4.79 -1.84
CA MET A 231 5.74 -6.05 -1.08
C MET A 231 6.81 -6.05 0.01
N PRO A 232 8.01 -5.47 -0.16
CA PRO A 232 8.98 -5.34 0.95
C PRO A 232 8.40 -4.54 2.12
N VAL A 233 7.70 -3.43 1.86
CA VAL A 233 7.02 -2.63 2.89
C VAL A 233 5.93 -3.46 3.57
N ALA A 234 5.07 -4.13 2.80
CA ALA A 234 4.03 -5.00 3.34
C ALA A 234 4.60 -6.12 4.23
N ASN A 235 5.70 -6.75 3.83
CA ASN A 235 6.35 -7.80 4.60
C ASN A 235 6.99 -7.25 5.88
N GLN A 236 7.57 -6.04 5.85
CA GLN A 236 8.10 -5.35 7.02
C GLN A 236 6.99 -5.06 8.04
N ILE A 237 5.83 -4.56 7.57
CA ILE A 237 4.66 -4.30 8.42
C ILE A 237 4.16 -5.61 9.03
N ARG A 238 4.00 -6.69 8.25
CA ARG A 238 3.59 -8.02 8.73
C ARG A 238 4.53 -8.61 9.77
N ALA A 239 5.82 -8.32 9.64
CA ALA A 239 6.83 -8.73 10.62
C ALA A 239 6.81 -7.89 11.90
N GLY A 240 5.97 -6.85 11.98
CA GLY A 240 5.91 -5.95 13.13
C GLY A 240 7.19 -5.14 13.32
N THR A 241 7.93 -4.85 12.24
CA THR A 241 9.24 -4.18 12.28
C THR A 241 9.09 -2.71 11.88
N PRO A 242 9.08 -1.75 12.81
CA PRO A 242 8.97 -0.34 12.48
C PRO A 242 10.25 0.20 11.84
N SER A 243 10.12 1.33 11.13
CA SER A 243 11.25 2.11 10.59
C SER A 243 10.90 3.61 10.59
N PRO A 244 11.80 4.48 10.14
CA PRO A 244 11.47 5.91 10.04
C PRO A 244 10.25 6.24 9.17
N THR A 245 9.84 5.34 8.26
CA THR A 245 8.68 5.50 7.36
C THR A 245 7.57 4.51 7.64
N VAL A 246 7.88 3.34 8.23
CA VAL A 246 6.90 2.29 8.53
C VAL A 246 6.43 2.39 9.97
N HIS A 247 5.14 2.66 10.15
CA HIS A 247 4.44 2.63 11.43
C HIS A 247 3.67 1.31 11.61
N ILE A 248 3.74 0.73 12.80
CA ILE A 248 3.04 -0.51 13.14
C ILE A 248 1.84 -0.21 14.06
N GLY A 249 0.66 -0.62 13.64
CA GLY A 249 -0.58 -0.40 14.39
C GLY A 249 -1.31 0.88 14.00
N GLN A 250 -2.14 1.37 14.91
CA GLN A 250 -2.95 2.58 14.73
C GLN A 250 -2.10 3.84 14.79
N PRO A 251 -2.41 4.89 14.00
CA PRO A 251 -1.69 6.16 14.06
C PRO A 251 -1.88 6.83 15.42
N THR A 252 -0.99 7.76 15.75
CA THR A 252 -1.12 8.60 16.94
C THR A 252 -1.92 9.86 16.65
N LEU A 253 -2.61 10.36 17.67
CA LEU A 253 -3.37 11.60 17.61
C LEU A 253 -2.85 12.59 18.63
N LEU A 254 -2.45 13.79 18.16
CA LEU A 254 -2.22 14.97 18.98
C LEU A 254 -3.54 15.74 19.22
N GLY A 255 -4.48 15.65 18.29
CA GLY A 255 -5.79 16.31 18.39
C GLY A 255 -5.77 17.77 18.01
N VAL A 256 -5.08 18.11 16.92
CA VAL A 256 -5.07 19.45 16.31
C VAL A 256 -5.48 19.36 14.85
N GLY A 257 -6.31 20.31 14.41
CA GLY A 257 -6.47 20.64 13.00
C GLY A 257 -5.54 21.79 12.64
N VAL A 258 -4.75 21.66 11.57
CA VAL A 258 -3.76 22.65 11.18
C VAL A 258 -4.05 23.21 9.79
N GLY A 259 -3.64 24.45 9.55
CA GLY A 259 -3.78 25.10 8.24
C GLY A 259 -2.46 25.09 7.47
N THR A 260 -2.57 25.13 6.14
CA THR A 260 -1.46 25.04 5.19
C THR A 260 -0.64 26.34 5.04
N GLN A 261 -1.04 27.46 5.64
CA GLN A 261 -0.31 28.72 5.49
C GLN A 261 0.69 28.92 6.62
N PRO A 262 2.01 28.84 6.35
CA PRO A 262 3.01 29.28 7.30
C PRO A 262 2.89 30.79 7.51
N ARG A 263 2.90 31.25 8.77
CA ARG A 263 3.18 32.65 9.05
C ARG A 263 4.65 32.93 8.75
N ASN A 264 4.96 34.17 8.32
CA ASN A 264 6.34 34.63 8.22
C ASN A 264 7.05 34.35 9.55
N GLY A 265 7.93 33.33 9.59
CA GLY A 265 8.64 32.97 10.82
C GLY A 265 8.66 31.47 11.15
N GLY A 266 8.03 30.62 10.34
CA GLY A 266 7.93 29.16 10.57
C GLY A 266 6.77 28.77 11.49
N GLY A 267 6.52 27.46 11.57
CA GLY A 267 5.39 26.90 12.32
C GLY A 267 4.10 26.75 11.50
N ILE A 268 3.15 26.02 12.06
CA ILE A 268 1.84 25.73 11.47
C ILE A 268 0.73 26.30 12.36
N ILE A 269 -0.26 26.96 11.72
CA ILE A 269 -1.34 27.56 12.47
C ILE A 269 -2.36 26.51 12.91
N VAL A 270 -2.70 26.50 14.19
CA VAL A 270 -3.75 25.67 14.77
C VAL A 270 -5.12 26.23 14.37
N ARG A 271 -5.89 25.47 13.61
CA ARG A 271 -7.23 25.81 13.11
C ARG A 271 -8.33 25.19 13.94
N ASP A 272 -8.04 24.02 14.54
CA ASP A 272 -8.96 23.30 15.39
C ASP A 272 -8.21 22.55 16.49
N VAL A 273 -8.87 22.30 17.61
CA VAL A 273 -8.32 21.55 18.75
C VAL A 273 -9.42 20.62 19.26
N VAL A 274 -9.15 19.32 19.27
CA VAL A 274 -10.07 18.32 19.80
C VAL A 274 -10.28 18.55 21.30
N LEU A 275 -11.51 18.81 21.70
CA LEU A 275 -11.86 19.10 23.09
C LEU A 275 -11.44 17.93 24.00
N GLY A 276 -10.65 18.24 25.05
CA GLY A 276 -10.12 17.21 25.96
C GLY A 276 -9.05 16.30 25.31
N GLY A 277 -8.65 16.57 24.07
CA GLY A 277 -7.54 15.87 23.40
C GLY A 277 -6.16 16.22 23.97
N PRO A 278 -5.10 15.53 23.53
CA PRO A 278 -3.74 15.76 24.01
C PRO A 278 -3.31 17.22 23.91
N ALA A 279 -3.50 17.86 22.77
CA ALA A 279 -3.14 19.26 22.52
C ALA A 279 -3.90 20.23 23.42
N ALA A 280 -5.22 20.02 23.60
CA ALA A 280 -6.04 20.83 24.50
C ALA A 280 -5.55 20.75 25.94
N ARG A 281 -5.21 19.53 26.40
CA ARG A 281 -4.66 19.31 27.75
C ARG A 281 -3.28 19.95 27.94
N ALA A 282 -2.48 20.03 26.87
CA ALA A 282 -1.18 20.71 26.88
C ALA A 282 -1.32 22.23 26.87
N GLY A 283 -2.50 22.78 26.57
CA GLY A 283 -2.78 24.22 26.58
C GLY A 283 -2.78 24.87 25.19
N LEU A 284 -2.68 24.10 24.10
CA LEU A 284 -2.83 24.66 22.75
C LEU A 284 -4.28 25.10 22.52
N ALA A 285 -4.42 26.19 21.80
CA ALA A 285 -5.70 26.79 21.43
C ALA A 285 -5.74 27.16 19.94
N ILE A 286 -6.95 27.30 19.42
CA ILE A 286 -7.17 27.76 18.04
C ILE A 286 -6.54 29.15 17.87
N GLY A 287 -5.75 29.31 16.80
CA GLY A 287 -5.03 30.54 16.47
C GLY A 287 -3.59 30.59 16.96
N ASP A 288 -3.17 29.64 17.81
CA ASP A 288 -1.78 29.45 18.14
C ASP A 288 -0.98 28.97 16.92
N VAL A 289 0.35 29.14 16.96
CA VAL A 289 1.27 28.66 15.92
C VAL A 289 2.18 27.61 16.52
N LEU A 290 1.95 26.35 16.21
CA LEU A 290 2.80 25.24 16.66
C LEU A 290 4.10 25.26 15.86
N THR A 291 5.24 25.44 16.54
CA THR A 291 6.55 25.65 15.94
C THR A 291 7.47 24.45 16.03
N VAL A 292 7.38 23.69 17.15
CA VAL A 292 8.23 22.52 17.39
C VAL A 292 7.39 21.41 17.99
N LEU A 293 7.60 20.17 17.50
CA LEU A 293 7.09 18.95 18.08
C LEU A 293 8.26 17.99 18.28
N ASP A 294 8.46 17.56 19.54
CA ASP A 294 9.51 16.63 19.94
C ASP A 294 10.90 16.98 19.33
N GLY A 295 11.32 18.24 19.48
CA GLY A 295 12.58 18.74 18.97
C GLY A 295 12.64 19.00 17.45
N THR A 296 11.61 18.64 16.69
CA THR A 296 11.53 18.86 15.24
C THR A 296 10.78 20.15 14.94
N SER A 297 11.43 21.07 14.20
CA SER A 297 10.78 22.30 13.71
C SER A 297 9.70 21.96 12.69
N LEU A 298 8.53 22.54 12.84
CA LEU A 298 7.38 22.32 11.98
C LEU A 298 7.29 23.46 10.95
N ASP A 299 7.23 23.10 9.68
CA ASP A 299 7.05 24.00 8.53
C ASP A 299 5.76 23.70 7.75
N SER A 300 5.22 22.50 7.91
CA SER A 300 4.07 21.98 7.18
C SER A 300 3.27 20.99 8.01
N ALA A 301 2.03 20.75 7.60
CA ALA A 301 1.21 19.68 8.14
C ALA A 301 1.85 18.31 7.88
N THR A 302 2.54 18.13 6.75
CA THR A 302 3.28 16.92 6.42
C THR A 302 4.38 16.63 7.43
N THR A 303 5.18 17.64 7.80
CA THR A 303 6.22 17.46 8.83
C THR A 303 5.61 17.06 10.17
N LEU A 304 4.48 17.67 10.55
CA LEU A 304 3.74 17.28 11.76
C LEU A 304 3.35 15.79 11.74
N THR A 305 2.75 15.32 10.64
CA THR A 305 2.33 13.93 10.52
C THR A 305 3.51 12.96 10.53
N TYR A 306 4.62 13.28 9.87
CA TYR A 306 5.83 12.45 9.90
C TYR A 306 6.49 12.37 11.29
N VAL A 307 6.38 13.42 12.08
CA VAL A 307 6.85 13.34 13.48
C VAL A 307 5.93 12.43 14.28
N LEU A 308 4.60 12.58 14.14
CA LEU A 308 3.62 11.76 14.84
C LEU A 308 3.72 10.27 14.45
N ASP A 309 4.03 9.94 13.19
CA ASP A 309 4.20 8.56 12.72
C ASP A 309 5.40 7.82 13.37
N ARG A 310 6.30 8.54 14.05
CA ARG A 310 7.41 7.94 14.81
C ARG A 310 7.05 7.63 16.26
N HIS A 311 5.88 8.07 16.71
CA HIS A 311 5.41 7.91 18.08
C HIS A 311 4.25 6.93 18.14
N TYR A 312 4.00 6.42 19.35
CA TYR A 312 2.93 5.49 19.64
C TYR A 312 1.96 6.04 20.68
N PRO A 313 0.72 5.53 20.74
CA PRO A 313 -0.22 5.92 21.79
C PRO A 313 0.38 5.68 23.18
N GLY A 314 0.35 6.71 24.02
CA GLY A 314 0.97 6.74 25.33
C GLY A 314 2.30 7.49 25.40
N ASP A 315 2.95 7.74 24.26
CA ASP A 315 4.18 8.53 24.23
C ASP A 315 3.91 9.98 24.66
N VAL A 316 4.87 10.56 25.36
CA VAL A 316 4.84 11.96 25.80
C VAL A 316 5.80 12.74 24.93
N VAL A 317 5.26 13.71 24.19
CA VAL A 317 6.01 14.59 23.30
C VAL A 317 6.08 16.01 23.84
N ASP A 318 7.19 16.68 23.55
CA ASP A 318 7.38 18.09 23.87
C ASP A 318 6.81 18.98 22.77
N LEU A 319 6.09 20.04 23.17
CA LEU A 319 5.48 21.03 22.29
C LEU A 319 6.08 22.39 22.54
N THR A 320 6.36 23.14 21.47
CA THR A 320 6.64 24.59 21.52
C THR A 320 5.70 25.29 20.53
N TRP A 321 5.06 26.35 20.98
CA TRP A 321 4.15 27.15 20.15
C TRP A 321 4.20 28.62 20.51
N ILE A 322 3.77 29.46 19.60
CA ILE A 322 3.55 30.90 19.82
C ILE A 322 2.05 31.09 20.04
N ASP A 323 1.67 31.60 21.22
CA ASP A 323 0.29 31.90 21.53
C ASP A 323 -0.23 33.15 20.76
N ARG A 324 -1.55 33.38 20.83
CA ARG A 324 -2.17 34.53 20.15
C ARG A 324 -1.66 35.90 20.61
N SER A 325 -1.04 35.99 21.81
CA SER A 325 -0.38 37.21 22.28
C SER A 325 1.03 37.40 21.71
N GLY A 326 1.57 36.43 20.98
CA GLY A 326 2.92 36.42 20.43
C GLY A 326 3.97 35.88 21.40
N GLN A 327 3.56 35.31 22.54
CA GLN A 327 4.47 34.71 23.52
C GLN A 327 4.77 33.26 23.19
N GLU A 328 6.03 32.87 23.29
CA GLU A 328 6.43 31.46 23.20
C GLU A 328 5.98 30.70 24.44
N ARG A 329 5.39 29.52 24.22
CA ARG A 329 4.91 28.58 25.22
C ARG A 329 5.51 27.22 24.96
N THR A 330 5.66 26.46 26.04
CA THR A 330 6.07 25.06 25.97
C THR A 330 5.11 24.20 26.79
N GLY A 331 4.96 22.95 26.39
CA GLY A 331 4.11 21.99 27.12
C GLY A 331 4.44 20.57 26.72
N LYS A 332 3.78 19.63 27.39
CA LYS A 332 3.87 18.20 27.07
C LYS A 332 2.49 17.65 26.73
N ALA A 333 2.44 16.81 25.72
CA ALA A 333 1.23 16.09 25.33
C ALA A 333 1.45 14.60 25.41
N THR A 334 0.54 13.87 26.05
CA THR A 334 0.50 12.40 25.95
C THR A 334 -0.36 12.03 24.77
N LEU A 335 0.26 11.44 23.75
CA LEU A 335 -0.42 11.04 22.52
C LEU A 335 -1.43 9.90 22.80
N VAL A 336 -2.50 9.87 22.02
CA VAL A 336 -3.53 8.82 22.09
C VAL A 336 -3.65 8.12 20.74
N SER A 337 -4.37 7.00 20.70
CA SER A 337 -4.71 6.34 19.44
C SER A 337 -5.55 7.26 18.57
N GLY A 338 -5.14 7.43 17.34
CA GLY A 338 -5.91 8.12 16.31
C GLY A 338 -6.80 7.17 15.51
N PRO A 339 -7.65 7.75 14.66
CA PRO A 339 -8.42 6.99 13.69
C PRO A 339 -7.58 6.59 12.48
#